data_93cd57eddea640ce74fdb42abfc90f48
#
_entry.id   93cd57eddea640ce74fdb42abfc90f48
#
_cell.length_a   1.000
_cell.length_b   1.000
_cell.length_c   1.000
_cell.angle_alpha   90.00
_cell.angle_beta   90.00
_cell.angle_gamma   90.00
#
_symmetry.space_group_name_H-M   'P 1'
#
loop_
_entity.id
_entity.type
_entity.pdbx_description
1 polymer ?
#
loop_
_entity_poly.entity_id
_entity_poly.type
_entity_poly.pdbx_seq_one_letter_code
_entity_poly.pdbx_strand_id
1 'polypeptide(L)'
;MKKILLLITVCLLTFSGFSQEKKEATKAPWTKVTNMSLLFNQAAFNNQWQGGGTSNYAANFGLIHDANYSKDKLTWDNRIVIDYGIANQKDQEFTRKTNDRFELSSLVGKQIKETPWYYSFFLNARTQLTNGYDFGEDEDGNPIRTETTKILSPGYFQAGLGILWKKSDNLKLNIAPATARLILVNSQFTDVGQGQSAIDAFNQIGYFGVKANETSRFEFGAAIGGYGKFTLSKNIVMENVLNLYSNYLEDLKNVDIDYTISLVMSVNKWITANIAFQAIYDDNAVKGFQIREAIGVGLTYGF
;
A
#
# COMPACT_ATOMS: atom_id res chain seq x y z
N MET A 1 19.68 7.31 -20.00
CA MET A 1 18.40 7.69 -20.61
C MET A 1 17.98 6.83 -21.79
N LYS A 2 18.78 6.61 -22.86
CA LYS A 2 18.39 5.78 -24.02
C LYS A 2 18.04 4.32 -23.69
N LYS A 3 18.69 3.69 -22.71
CA LYS A 3 18.43 2.28 -22.32
C LYS A 3 17.11 2.11 -21.52
N ILE A 4 16.68 3.11 -20.76
CA ILE A 4 15.42 3.09 -19.99
C ILE A 4 14.24 3.30 -20.95
N LEU A 5 14.38 4.17 -21.96
CA LEU A 5 13.36 4.40 -22.96
C LEU A 5 13.10 3.13 -23.80
N LEU A 6 14.15 2.36 -24.11
CA LEU A 6 14.05 1.09 -24.84
C LEU A 6 13.31 0.01 -24.04
N LEU A 7 13.52 -0.05 -22.72
CA LEU A 7 12.84 -1.01 -21.83
C LEU A 7 11.33 -0.73 -21.73
N ILE A 8 10.94 0.54 -21.64
CA ILE A 8 9.54 0.98 -21.63
C ILE A 8 8.86 0.66 -22.97
N THR A 9 9.57 0.86 -24.10
CA THR A 9 9.03 0.57 -25.43
C THR A 9 8.86 -0.94 -25.67
N VAL A 10 9.76 -1.78 -25.16
CA VAL A 10 9.65 -3.25 -25.26
C VAL A 10 8.50 -3.78 -24.38
N CYS A 11 8.28 -3.24 -23.18
CA CYS A 11 7.13 -3.60 -22.36
C CYS A 11 5.78 -3.23 -22.99
N LEU A 12 5.70 -2.14 -23.74
CA LEU A 12 4.47 -1.71 -24.42
C LEU A 12 4.12 -2.56 -25.66
N LEU A 13 5.09 -3.20 -26.31
CA LEU A 13 4.88 -4.00 -27.51
C LEU A 13 4.45 -5.46 -27.25
N THR A 14 4.58 -5.97 -26.03
CA THR A 14 4.20 -7.36 -25.69
C THR A 14 2.73 -7.53 -25.31
N PHE A 15 1.94 -6.44 -25.17
CA PHE A 15 0.52 -6.52 -24.78
C PHE A 15 -0.49 -6.60 -25.94
N SER A 16 -0.03 -6.65 -27.20
CA SER A 16 -0.93 -6.56 -28.37
C SER A 16 -1.47 -7.90 -28.88
N GLY A 17 -1.36 -9.00 -28.16
CA GLY A 17 -1.51 -10.36 -28.73
C GLY A 17 -2.64 -11.25 -28.21
N PHE A 18 -3.68 -10.77 -27.51
CA PHE A 18 -4.81 -11.63 -27.13
C PHE A 18 -6.16 -11.06 -27.57
N SER A 19 -6.44 -11.20 -28.86
CA SER A 19 -7.82 -11.15 -29.37
C SER A 19 -8.52 -12.48 -29.02
N GLN A 20 -9.51 -12.49 -28.13
CA GLN A 20 -10.30 -13.65 -27.83
C GLN A 20 -11.59 -13.66 -28.67
N GLU A 21 -11.80 -14.76 -29.40
CA GLU A 21 -13.08 -15.10 -30.04
C GLU A 21 -14.21 -15.15 -29.00
N LYS A 22 -15.34 -14.51 -29.35
CA LYS A 22 -16.60 -14.59 -28.58
C LYS A 22 -17.21 -15.99 -28.70
N LYS A 23 -16.96 -16.89 -27.74
CA LYS A 23 -17.86 -18.01 -27.45
C LYS A 23 -18.89 -17.54 -26.44
N GLU A 24 -20.18 -17.92 -26.59
CA GLU A 24 -21.23 -17.72 -25.60
C GLU A 24 -20.75 -18.25 -24.24
N ALA A 25 -20.57 -17.36 -23.29
CA ALA A 25 -19.83 -17.64 -22.07
C ALA A 25 -20.81 -17.99 -20.96
N THR A 26 -20.83 -19.25 -20.53
CA THR A 26 -20.95 -19.52 -19.09
C THR A 26 -20.01 -18.55 -18.39
N LYS A 27 -20.51 -17.68 -17.51
CA LYS A 27 -19.71 -16.69 -16.77
C LYS A 27 -18.45 -17.36 -16.24
N ALA A 28 -17.28 -16.96 -16.76
CA ALA A 28 -16.03 -17.51 -16.26
C ALA A 28 -15.96 -17.28 -14.74
N PRO A 29 -15.55 -18.25 -13.94
CA PRO A 29 -15.55 -18.12 -12.49
C PRO A 29 -14.59 -17.03 -11.98
N TRP A 30 -13.69 -16.55 -12.83
CA TRP A 30 -12.75 -15.49 -12.54
C TRP A 30 -13.15 -14.16 -13.17
N THR A 31 -13.16 -13.11 -12.36
CA THR A 31 -13.21 -11.71 -12.82
C THR A 31 -11.87 -11.07 -12.52
N LYS A 32 -11.23 -10.51 -13.54
CA LYS A 32 -9.93 -9.83 -13.40
C LYS A 32 -10.08 -8.38 -13.83
N VAL A 33 -9.52 -7.46 -13.05
CA VAL A 33 -9.50 -6.03 -13.35
C VAL A 33 -8.12 -5.50 -13.00
N THR A 34 -7.49 -4.79 -13.92
CA THR A 34 -6.24 -4.10 -13.69
C THR A 34 -6.43 -2.61 -13.91
N ASN A 35 -6.01 -1.80 -12.97
CA ASN A 35 -5.99 -0.35 -13.10
C ASN A 35 -4.54 0.14 -12.90
N MET A 36 -4.06 0.91 -13.85
CA MET A 36 -2.76 1.58 -13.79
C MET A 36 -2.99 3.09 -13.81
N SER A 37 -2.23 3.83 -13.02
CA SER A 37 -2.27 5.29 -12.97
C SER A 37 -0.87 5.87 -12.97
N LEU A 38 -0.72 7.00 -13.65
CA LEU A 38 0.48 7.82 -13.60
C LEU A 38 0.05 9.27 -13.38
N LEU A 39 0.29 9.78 -12.19
CA LEU A 39 -0.02 11.13 -11.78
C LEU A 39 1.24 11.97 -11.84
N PHE A 40 1.12 13.21 -12.30
CA PHE A 40 2.24 14.13 -12.40
C PHE A 40 1.82 15.53 -11.98
N ASN A 41 2.69 16.21 -11.26
CA ASN A 41 2.55 17.60 -10.85
C ASN A 41 3.90 18.29 -11.07
N GLN A 42 3.89 19.51 -11.63
CA GLN A 42 5.10 20.29 -11.85
C GLN A 42 4.81 21.79 -11.73
N ALA A 43 5.71 22.50 -11.09
CA ALA A 43 5.86 23.95 -11.21
C ALA A 43 7.26 24.27 -11.71
N ALA A 44 7.36 25.07 -12.78
CA ALA A 44 8.65 25.42 -13.40
C ALA A 44 8.74 26.93 -13.58
N PHE A 45 9.85 27.51 -13.13
CA PHE A 45 10.15 28.93 -13.21
C PHE A 45 11.46 29.15 -13.94
N ASN A 46 11.51 30.11 -14.82
CA ASN A 46 12.75 30.57 -15.45
C ASN A 46 13.45 31.64 -14.61
N ASN A 47 14.68 32.01 -14.99
CA ASN A 47 15.50 32.97 -14.24
C ASN A 47 14.91 34.42 -14.25
N GLN A 48 13.97 34.72 -15.15
CA GLN A 48 13.31 36.02 -15.27
C GLN A 48 12.02 36.14 -14.46
N TRP A 49 11.55 35.04 -13.86
CA TRP A 49 10.35 35.05 -13.03
C TRP A 49 10.57 35.85 -11.74
N GLN A 50 9.79 36.92 -11.56
CA GLN A 50 9.91 37.83 -10.40
C GLN A 50 8.91 37.53 -9.26
N GLY A 51 7.93 36.67 -9.50
CA GLY A 51 6.85 36.39 -8.53
C GLY A 51 7.21 35.43 -7.39
N GLY A 52 8.49 35.07 -7.23
CA GLY A 52 8.92 34.06 -6.25
C GLY A 52 8.52 32.64 -6.67
N GLY A 53 8.92 31.66 -5.88
CA GLY A 53 8.64 30.23 -6.10
C GLY A 53 9.87 29.43 -6.49
N THR A 54 9.84 28.11 -6.16
CA THR A 54 10.90 27.15 -6.47
C THR A 54 10.36 26.09 -7.43
N SER A 55 11.09 25.83 -8.51
CA SER A 55 10.72 24.78 -9.45
C SER A 55 10.72 23.41 -8.76
N ASN A 56 9.65 22.65 -8.96
CA ASN A 56 9.49 21.33 -8.37
C ASN A 56 8.74 20.40 -9.31
N TYR A 57 8.86 19.10 -9.05
CA TYR A 57 8.00 18.09 -9.67
C TYR A 57 7.65 17.00 -8.66
N ALA A 58 6.52 16.36 -8.88
CA ALA A 58 6.14 15.13 -8.22
C ALA A 58 5.53 14.17 -9.25
N ALA A 59 5.84 12.89 -9.12
CA ALA A 59 5.29 11.83 -9.94
C ALA A 59 4.86 10.67 -9.04
N ASN A 60 3.70 10.07 -9.35
CA ASN A 60 3.21 8.89 -8.64
C ASN A 60 2.72 7.86 -9.67
N PHE A 61 3.21 6.63 -9.52
CA PHE A 61 2.76 5.45 -10.25
C PHE A 61 1.94 4.58 -9.33
N GLY A 62 0.75 4.17 -9.78
CA GLY A 62 -0.13 3.23 -9.10
C GLY A 62 -0.49 2.06 -10.01
N LEU A 63 -0.54 0.85 -9.45
CA LEU A 63 -1.09 -0.35 -10.07
C LEU A 63 -1.94 -1.09 -9.06
N ILE A 64 -3.18 -1.39 -9.44
CA ILE A 64 -4.08 -2.26 -8.69
C ILE A 64 -4.54 -3.37 -9.63
N HIS A 65 -4.31 -4.62 -9.21
CA HIS A 65 -4.79 -5.80 -9.91
C HIS A 65 -5.69 -6.61 -8.98
N ASP A 66 -6.96 -6.72 -9.35
CA ASP A 66 -7.95 -7.56 -8.69
C ASP A 66 -8.19 -8.82 -9.51
N ALA A 67 -8.12 -9.99 -8.87
CA ALA A 67 -8.47 -11.28 -9.46
C ALA A 67 -9.42 -12.03 -8.52
N ASN A 68 -10.71 -11.98 -8.80
CA ASN A 68 -11.76 -12.51 -7.96
C ASN A 68 -12.38 -13.76 -8.60
N TYR A 69 -12.37 -14.85 -7.85
CA TYR A 69 -13.03 -16.10 -8.19
C TYR A 69 -14.38 -16.21 -7.47
N SER A 70 -15.41 -16.60 -8.17
CA SER A 70 -16.70 -16.91 -7.57
C SER A 70 -17.36 -18.06 -8.33
N LYS A 71 -17.53 -19.20 -7.66
CA LYS A 71 -18.25 -20.35 -8.21
C LYS A 71 -18.87 -21.14 -7.06
N ASP A 72 -20.13 -21.53 -7.23
CA ASP A 72 -20.90 -22.29 -6.25
C ASP A 72 -20.91 -21.57 -4.88
N LYS A 73 -20.37 -22.21 -3.86
CA LYS A 73 -20.25 -21.67 -2.49
C LYS A 73 -18.84 -21.15 -2.14
N LEU A 74 -17.95 -21.05 -3.14
CA LEU A 74 -16.58 -20.62 -2.94
C LEU A 74 -16.35 -19.22 -3.54
N THR A 75 -15.73 -18.33 -2.78
CA THR A 75 -15.17 -17.07 -3.26
C THR A 75 -13.69 -17.00 -2.91
N TRP A 76 -12.88 -16.40 -3.80
CA TRP A 76 -11.45 -16.18 -3.57
C TRP A 76 -11.05 -14.86 -4.20
N ASP A 77 -10.90 -13.84 -3.36
CA ASP A 77 -10.56 -12.49 -3.76
C ASP A 77 -9.06 -12.26 -3.58
N ASN A 78 -8.38 -11.88 -4.64
CA ASN A 78 -6.95 -11.54 -4.62
C ASN A 78 -6.78 -10.11 -5.11
N ARG A 79 -5.91 -9.35 -4.43
CA ARG A 79 -5.58 -7.97 -4.79
C ARG A 79 -4.09 -7.73 -4.64
N ILE A 80 -3.48 -7.16 -5.67
CA ILE A 80 -2.11 -6.64 -5.65
C ILE A 80 -2.20 -5.12 -5.77
N VAL A 81 -1.48 -4.43 -4.89
CA VAL A 81 -1.33 -2.97 -4.92
C VAL A 81 0.16 -2.65 -5.02
N ILE A 82 0.51 -1.85 -6.00
CA ILE A 82 1.82 -1.20 -6.11
C ILE A 82 1.56 0.30 -6.18
N ASP A 83 2.20 1.06 -5.32
CA ASP A 83 2.09 2.51 -5.30
C ASP A 83 3.47 3.10 -5.00
N TYR A 84 4.01 3.91 -5.92
CA TYR A 84 5.34 4.47 -5.81
C TYR A 84 5.35 5.94 -6.23
N GLY A 85 5.81 6.80 -5.34
CA GLY A 85 5.83 8.24 -5.57
C GLY A 85 7.18 8.87 -5.25
N ILE A 86 7.53 9.87 -6.03
CA ILE A 86 8.73 10.70 -5.83
C ILE A 86 8.39 12.17 -5.99
N ALA A 87 9.15 13.02 -5.29
CA ALA A 87 9.13 14.46 -5.45
C ALA A 87 10.54 15.05 -5.32
N ASN A 88 10.79 16.14 -6.02
CA ASN A 88 12.03 16.90 -5.91
C ASN A 88 11.76 18.40 -6.10
N GLN A 89 12.53 19.22 -5.42
CA GLN A 89 12.61 20.67 -5.61
C GLN A 89 14.00 21.05 -6.13
N LYS A 90 14.07 22.14 -6.90
CA LYS A 90 15.32 22.61 -7.52
C LYS A 90 16.48 22.79 -6.54
N ASP A 91 16.17 23.22 -5.30
CA ASP A 91 17.17 23.52 -4.27
C ASP A 91 17.43 22.32 -3.32
N GLN A 92 16.86 21.14 -3.63
CA GLN A 92 17.09 19.90 -2.89
C GLN A 92 18.03 18.97 -3.65
N GLU A 93 19.10 18.55 -3.01
CA GLU A 93 20.08 17.62 -3.59
C GLU A 93 19.45 16.24 -3.85
N PHE A 94 18.59 15.78 -2.93
CA PHE A 94 18.00 14.44 -3.01
C PHE A 94 16.55 14.48 -3.46
N THR A 95 16.20 13.61 -4.41
CA THR A 95 14.81 13.25 -4.71
C THR A 95 14.24 12.51 -3.51
N ARG A 96 13.07 12.94 -3.01
CA ARG A 96 12.37 12.37 -1.86
C ARG A 96 11.30 11.41 -2.33
N LYS A 97 11.22 10.27 -1.66
CA LYS A 97 10.14 9.31 -1.82
C LYS A 97 8.89 9.85 -1.10
N THR A 98 7.77 9.91 -1.80
CA THR A 98 6.48 10.39 -1.26
C THR A 98 5.52 9.27 -0.97
N ASN A 99 5.71 8.11 -1.63
CA ASN A 99 4.98 6.89 -1.40
C ASN A 99 5.79 5.68 -1.85
N ASP A 100 5.64 4.54 -1.17
CA ASP A 100 6.26 3.29 -1.56
C ASP A 100 5.52 2.13 -0.86
N ARG A 101 4.67 1.44 -1.60
CA ARG A 101 3.85 0.35 -1.08
C ARG A 101 3.79 -0.79 -2.09
N PHE A 102 4.11 -1.97 -1.62
CA PHE A 102 3.75 -3.23 -2.25
C PHE A 102 2.86 -4.01 -1.30
N GLU A 103 1.70 -4.42 -1.74
CA GLU A 103 0.78 -5.21 -0.94
C GLU A 103 0.13 -6.32 -1.77
N LEU A 104 0.10 -7.50 -1.20
CA LEU A 104 -0.64 -8.67 -1.69
C LEU A 104 -1.67 -9.05 -0.64
N SER A 105 -2.94 -9.09 -1.03
CA SER A 105 -4.05 -9.57 -0.21
C SER A 105 -4.74 -10.74 -0.90
N SER A 106 -5.06 -11.77 -0.14
CA SER A 106 -5.77 -12.96 -0.61
C SER A 106 -6.81 -13.36 0.44
N LEU A 107 -8.07 -13.49 0.06
CA LEU A 107 -9.18 -13.80 0.95
C LEU A 107 -10.04 -14.90 0.33
N VAL A 108 -9.99 -16.08 0.92
CA VAL A 108 -10.83 -17.23 0.55
C VAL A 108 -12.04 -17.27 1.47
N GLY A 109 -13.22 -17.52 0.90
CA GLY A 109 -14.46 -17.66 1.65
C GLY A 109 -15.28 -18.86 1.18
N LYS A 110 -15.76 -19.68 2.12
CA LYS A 110 -16.74 -20.74 1.88
C LYS A 110 -18.09 -20.33 2.46
N GLN A 111 -19.10 -20.15 1.59
CA GLN A 111 -20.42 -19.66 1.96
C GLN A 111 -21.12 -20.56 2.98
N ILE A 112 -21.70 -19.93 3.99
CA ILE A 112 -22.48 -20.58 5.03
C ILE A 112 -23.95 -20.61 4.58
N LYS A 113 -24.40 -21.80 4.18
CA LYS A 113 -25.75 -22.00 3.59
C LYS A 113 -25.94 -21.07 2.37
N GLU A 114 -27.06 -20.37 2.29
CA GLU A 114 -27.41 -19.40 1.22
C GLU A 114 -27.48 -17.97 1.80
N THR A 115 -26.52 -17.64 2.66
CA THR A 115 -26.43 -16.35 3.33
C THR A 115 -25.25 -15.55 2.79
N PRO A 116 -25.16 -14.23 3.04
CA PRO A 116 -23.99 -13.43 2.69
C PRO A 116 -22.78 -13.66 3.60
N TRP A 117 -22.81 -14.67 4.46
CA TRP A 117 -21.76 -15.02 5.40
C TRP A 117 -20.94 -16.21 4.92
N TYR A 118 -19.60 -16.15 5.15
CA TYR A 118 -18.64 -17.16 4.72
C TYR A 118 -17.69 -17.49 5.87
N TYR A 119 -17.31 -18.75 6.03
CA TYR A 119 -16.06 -19.07 6.73
C TYR A 119 -14.92 -18.57 5.89
N SER A 120 -13.96 -17.87 6.48
CA SER A 120 -12.89 -17.21 5.75
C SER A 120 -11.50 -17.58 6.24
N PHE A 121 -10.56 -17.50 5.31
CA PHE A 121 -9.13 -17.48 5.58
C PHE A 121 -8.51 -16.37 4.74
N PHE A 122 -7.69 -15.54 5.35
CA PHE A 122 -6.98 -14.48 4.62
C PHE A 122 -5.47 -14.58 4.80
N LEU A 123 -4.76 -14.09 3.79
CA LEU A 123 -3.34 -13.80 3.79
C LEU A 123 -3.15 -12.34 3.35
N ASN A 124 -2.25 -11.63 4.01
CA ASN A 124 -1.80 -10.31 3.60
C ASN A 124 -0.29 -10.22 3.74
N ALA A 125 0.37 -9.67 2.73
CA ALA A 125 1.79 -9.36 2.77
C ALA A 125 1.98 -7.92 2.32
N ARG A 126 2.69 -7.09 3.12
CA ARG A 126 2.95 -5.68 2.84
C ARG A 126 4.41 -5.34 3.09
N THR A 127 5.01 -4.61 2.17
CA THR A 127 6.35 -4.04 2.31
C THR A 127 6.50 -2.82 1.41
N GLN A 128 7.67 -2.24 1.36
CA GLN A 128 8.09 -1.22 0.41
C GLN A 128 9.03 -1.82 -0.64
N LEU A 129 9.20 -1.13 -1.78
CA LEU A 129 9.99 -1.60 -2.92
C LEU A 129 11.43 -1.09 -2.87
N THR A 130 11.65 0.11 -2.32
CA THR A 130 12.92 0.82 -2.35
C THR A 130 13.32 1.31 -0.95
N ASN A 131 14.57 1.74 -0.81
CA ASN A 131 15.06 2.28 0.45
C ASN A 131 14.36 3.60 0.81
N GLY A 132 14.06 3.78 2.09
CA GLY A 132 13.59 5.03 2.67
C GLY A 132 14.74 5.73 3.42
N TYR A 133 14.68 7.06 3.48
CA TYR A 133 15.74 7.89 4.06
C TYR A 133 15.14 8.99 4.90
N ASP A 134 15.80 9.27 6.03
CA ASP A 134 15.71 10.54 6.71
C ASP A 134 16.77 11.49 6.13
N PHE A 135 16.42 12.77 6.07
CA PHE A 135 17.25 13.81 5.48
C PHE A 135 17.65 14.81 6.54
N GLY A 136 18.92 15.19 6.54
CA GLY A 136 19.51 16.14 7.48
C GLY A 136 20.70 16.87 6.86
N GLU A 137 21.49 17.51 7.71
CA GLU A 137 22.75 18.18 7.36
C GLU A 137 23.85 17.62 8.26
N ASP A 138 25.07 17.54 7.73
CA ASP A 138 26.28 17.24 8.52
C ASP A 138 26.75 18.46 9.32
N GLU A 139 27.84 18.32 10.06
CA GLU A 139 28.44 19.40 10.87
C GLU A 139 28.92 20.60 10.03
N ASP A 140 29.19 20.38 8.75
CA ASP A 140 29.62 21.41 7.79
C ASP A 140 28.41 22.03 7.02
N GLY A 141 27.19 21.59 7.31
CA GLY A 141 25.95 22.06 6.66
C GLY A 141 25.67 21.42 5.28
N ASN A 142 26.38 20.35 4.92
CA ASN A 142 26.11 19.64 3.68
C ASN A 142 24.90 18.71 3.85
N PRO A 143 24.00 18.60 2.83
CA PRO A 143 22.88 17.69 2.87
C PRO A 143 23.32 16.23 2.97
N ILE A 144 22.78 15.52 3.96
CA ILE A 144 23.00 14.09 4.14
C ILE A 144 21.67 13.33 4.14
N ARG A 145 21.73 12.02 3.91
CA ARG A 145 20.60 11.12 4.07
C ARG A 145 21.02 9.86 4.81
N THR A 146 20.19 9.44 5.76
CA THR A 146 20.38 8.20 6.52
C THR A 146 19.29 7.21 6.11
N GLU A 147 19.69 6.00 5.72
CA GLU A 147 18.75 4.93 5.39
C GLU A 147 17.99 4.49 6.64
N THR A 148 16.66 4.54 6.58
CA THR A 148 15.77 4.20 7.70
C THR A 148 14.91 3.00 7.41
N THR A 149 14.65 2.69 6.14
CA THR A 149 13.83 1.54 5.74
C THR A 149 14.30 0.98 4.40
N LYS A 150 13.99 -0.30 4.11
CA LYS A 150 14.23 -0.94 2.81
C LYS A 150 13.26 -2.10 2.59
N ILE A 151 13.37 -2.79 1.44
CA ILE A 151 12.52 -3.95 1.15
C ILE A 151 12.55 -4.96 2.30
N LEU A 152 11.37 -5.43 2.73
CA LEU A 152 11.17 -6.29 3.90
C LEU A 152 11.70 -5.70 5.22
N SER A 153 11.86 -4.38 5.28
CA SER A 153 12.30 -3.67 6.49
C SER A 153 11.57 -2.33 6.64
N PRO A 154 10.29 -2.38 7.12
CA PRO A 154 9.55 -3.55 7.58
C PRO A 154 8.88 -4.37 6.47
N GLY A 155 8.77 -5.67 6.69
CA GLY A 155 7.88 -6.57 5.96
C GLY A 155 6.81 -7.11 6.91
N TYR A 156 5.52 -6.91 6.59
CA TYR A 156 4.41 -7.39 7.39
C TYR A 156 3.73 -8.57 6.68
N PHE A 157 3.55 -9.67 7.39
CA PHE A 157 2.85 -10.85 6.92
C PHE A 157 1.75 -11.21 7.91
N GLN A 158 0.52 -11.32 7.43
CA GLN A 158 -0.62 -11.70 8.26
C GLN A 158 -1.35 -12.90 7.66
N ALA A 159 -1.83 -13.77 8.53
CA ALA A 159 -2.70 -14.88 8.15
C ALA A 159 -3.74 -15.10 9.26
N GLY A 160 -5.01 -15.28 8.89
CA GLY A 160 -6.05 -15.43 9.90
C GLY A 160 -7.26 -16.19 9.43
N LEU A 161 -7.91 -16.87 10.37
CA LEU A 161 -9.19 -17.56 10.23
C LEU A 161 -10.30 -16.67 10.76
N GLY A 162 -11.42 -16.60 10.03
CA GLY A 162 -12.52 -15.72 10.43
C GLY A 162 -13.85 -15.98 9.75
N ILE A 163 -14.67 -14.95 9.82
CA ILE A 163 -15.99 -14.87 9.18
C ILE A 163 -16.00 -13.66 8.26
N LEU A 164 -16.32 -13.91 6.99
CA LEU A 164 -16.50 -12.87 5.98
C LEU A 164 -17.98 -12.63 5.76
N TRP A 165 -18.41 -11.39 5.89
CA TRP A 165 -19.67 -10.91 5.35
C TRP A 165 -19.38 -10.25 3.99
N LYS A 166 -19.97 -10.79 2.91
CA LYS A 166 -19.77 -10.31 1.54
C LYS A 166 -21.13 -10.08 0.90
N LYS A 167 -21.54 -8.81 0.79
CA LYS A 167 -22.76 -8.41 0.08
C LYS A 167 -22.54 -8.40 -1.43
N SER A 168 -21.32 -8.00 -1.85
CA SER A 168 -20.90 -7.97 -3.25
C SER A 168 -19.36 -7.87 -3.30
N ASP A 169 -18.77 -7.87 -4.50
CA ASP A 169 -17.34 -7.57 -4.65
C ASP A 169 -16.97 -6.13 -4.23
N ASN A 170 -17.99 -5.25 -4.19
CA ASN A 170 -17.82 -3.85 -3.80
C ASN A 170 -18.08 -3.57 -2.31
N LEU A 171 -18.60 -4.52 -1.55
CA LEU A 171 -18.91 -4.32 -0.13
C LEU A 171 -18.73 -5.60 0.66
N LYS A 172 -17.69 -5.61 1.50
CA LYS A 172 -17.33 -6.77 2.31
C LYS A 172 -16.65 -6.37 3.62
N LEU A 173 -16.83 -7.20 4.63
CA LEU A 173 -16.22 -7.09 5.96
C LEU A 173 -15.74 -8.47 6.40
N ASN A 174 -14.46 -8.60 6.72
CA ASN A 174 -13.87 -9.83 7.26
C ASN A 174 -13.49 -9.61 8.73
N ILE A 175 -13.91 -10.50 9.61
CA ILE A 175 -13.56 -10.49 11.05
C ILE A 175 -12.80 -11.78 11.33
N ALA A 176 -11.53 -11.66 11.66
CA ALA A 176 -10.62 -12.79 11.88
C ALA A 176 -10.03 -12.74 13.30
N PRO A 177 -10.71 -13.36 14.27
CA PRO A 177 -10.28 -13.34 15.69
C PRO A 177 -9.04 -14.20 15.97
N ALA A 178 -8.63 -15.05 15.05
CA ALA A 178 -7.42 -15.86 15.15
C ALA A 178 -6.47 -15.47 14.00
N THR A 179 -5.67 -14.44 14.22
CA THR A 179 -4.74 -13.87 13.24
C THR A 179 -3.33 -13.90 13.78
N ALA A 180 -2.42 -14.54 13.04
CA ALA A 180 -0.98 -14.45 13.22
C ALA A 180 -0.43 -13.28 12.37
N ARG A 181 0.48 -12.48 12.95
CA ARG A 181 1.26 -11.44 12.26
C ARG A 181 2.74 -11.72 12.49
N LEU A 182 3.52 -11.65 11.42
CA LEU A 182 4.98 -11.70 11.45
C LEU A 182 5.51 -10.39 10.86
N ILE A 183 6.33 -9.68 11.62
CA ILE A 183 7.05 -8.49 11.19
C ILE A 183 8.49 -8.90 10.95
N LEU A 184 9.04 -8.60 9.78
CA LEU A 184 10.43 -8.84 9.43
C LEU A 184 11.17 -7.52 9.26
N VAL A 185 12.43 -7.49 9.71
CA VAL A 185 13.33 -6.36 9.54
C VAL A 185 14.76 -6.83 9.23
N ASN A 186 15.54 -5.97 8.61
CA ASN A 186 16.96 -6.22 8.38
C ASN A 186 17.76 -5.93 9.66
N SER A 187 18.69 -6.81 9.99
CA SER A 187 19.55 -6.67 11.19
C SER A 187 20.31 -5.35 11.25
N GLN A 188 20.64 -4.71 10.12
CA GLN A 188 21.32 -3.40 10.13
C GLN A 188 20.58 -2.31 10.91
N PHE A 189 19.25 -2.44 11.07
CA PHE A 189 18.41 -1.47 11.79
C PHE A 189 18.19 -1.85 13.27
N THR A 190 18.59 -3.05 13.67
CA THR A 190 18.37 -3.57 15.02
C THR A 190 19.65 -4.00 15.72
N ASP A 191 20.77 -4.09 14.98
CA ASP A 191 22.07 -4.45 15.55
C ASP A 191 22.63 -3.24 16.35
N VAL A 192 22.66 -3.39 17.67
CA VAL A 192 23.20 -2.41 18.62
C VAL A 192 24.42 -2.97 19.39
N GLY A 193 24.94 -4.11 18.96
CA GLY A 193 26.01 -4.83 19.65
C GLY A 193 25.54 -5.53 20.92
N GLN A 194 26.49 -5.91 21.79
CA GLN A 194 26.26 -6.74 22.98
C GLN A 194 26.16 -5.93 24.29
N GLY A 195 26.26 -4.61 24.23
CA GLY A 195 26.20 -3.75 25.42
C GLY A 195 24.79 -3.67 26.00
N GLN A 196 24.58 -4.13 27.25
CA GLN A 196 23.24 -4.17 27.88
C GLN A 196 22.56 -2.80 27.87
N SER A 197 23.29 -1.72 28.15
CA SER A 197 22.74 -0.36 28.14
C SER A 197 22.23 0.08 26.77
N ALA A 198 22.92 -0.32 25.68
CA ALA A 198 22.50 -0.03 24.30
C ALA A 198 21.25 -0.84 23.94
N ILE A 199 21.20 -2.11 24.34
CA ILE A 199 20.05 -2.99 24.15
C ILE A 199 18.83 -2.43 24.87
N ASP A 200 18.96 -2.03 26.15
CA ASP A 200 17.87 -1.49 26.96
C ASP A 200 17.36 -0.16 26.38
N ALA A 201 18.25 0.72 25.95
CA ALA A 201 17.88 1.98 25.33
C ALA A 201 17.14 1.78 24.00
N PHE A 202 17.61 0.87 23.14
CA PHE A 202 16.96 0.54 21.90
C PHE A 202 15.56 -0.05 22.11
N ASN A 203 15.42 -0.97 23.09
CA ASN A 203 14.17 -1.66 23.37
C ASN A 203 13.07 -0.76 23.95
N GLN A 204 13.38 0.47 24.37
CA GLN A 204 12.36 1.45 24.79
C GLN A 204 11.51 1.95 23.64
N ILE A 205 12.06 1.94 22.43
CA ILE A 205 11.40 2.43 21.19
C ILE A 205 11.20 1.25 20.24
N GLY A 206 12.23 0.39 20.09
CA GLY A 206 12.29 -0.68 19.12
C GLY A 206 12.41 -0.16 17.67
N TYR A 207 12.37 -1.08 16.72
CA TYR A 207 12.26 -0.76 15.30
C TYR A 207 11.08 -1.52 14.71
N PHE A 208 9.93 -0.83 14.51
CA PHE A 208 8.64 -1.44 14.18
C PHE A 208 8.25 -2.56 15.17
N GLY A 209 8.53 -2.34 16.47
CA GLY A 209 8.30 -3.28 17.55
C GLY A 209 9.29 -4.44 17.64
N VAL A 210 10.23 -4.57 16.70
CA VAL A 210 11.31 -5.57 16.77
C VAL A 210 12.39 -5.09 17.74
N LYS A 211 12.87 -5.98 18.60
CA LYS A 211 13.84 -5.69 19.64
C LYS A 211 15.27 -5.64 19.11
N ALA A 212 16.17 -5.10 19.93
CA ALA A 212 17.61 -5.09 19.67
C ALA A 212 18.13 -6.49 19.32
N ASN A 213 18.95 -6.55 18.27
CA ASN A 213 19.62 -7.77 17.78
C ASN A 213 18.67 -8.87 17.27
N GLU A 214 17.36 -8.57 17.12
CA GLU A 214 16.37 -9.45 16.51
C GLU A 214 16.05 -8.98 15.09
N THR A 215 15.56 -9.90 14.25
CA THR A 215 15.18 -9.61 12.85
C THR A 215 13.71 -9.85 12.57
N SER A 216 12.96 -10.28 13.58
CA SER A 216 11.54 -10.57 13.46
C SER A 216 10.80 -10.39 14.78
N ARG A 217 9.51 -10.12 14.66
CA ARG A 217 8.56 -10.12 15.77
C ARG A 217 7.32 -10.90 15.36
N PHE A 218 6.88 -11.80 16.24
CA PHE A 218 5.65 -12.55 16.07
C PHE A 218 4.57 -11.99 16.99
N GLU A 219 3.37 -11.85 16.45
CA GLU A 219 2.17 -11.42 17.15
C GLU A 219 1.02 -12.38 16.85
N PHE A 220 0.08 -12.46 17.79
CA PHE A 220 -1.16 -13.20 17.61
C PHE A 220 -2.33 -12.38 18.16
N GLY A 221 -3.40 -12.24 17.36
CA GLY A 221 -4.47 -11.33 17.74
C GLY A 221 -5.72 -11.44 16.87
N ALA A 222 -6.49 -10.35 16.82
CA ALA A 222 -7.66 -10.21 15.97
C ALA A 222 -7.41 -9.19 14.85
N ALA A 223 -7.90 -9.50 13.66
CA ALA A 223 -7.92 -8.56 12.53
C ALA A 223 -9.36 -8.32 12.03
N ILE A 224 -9.63 -7.09 11.61
CA ILE A 224 -10.85 -6.72 10.90
C ILE A 224 -10.44 -6.03 9.59
N GLY A 225 -10.90 -6.55 8.44
CA GLY A 225 -10.70 -5.97 7.13
C GLY A 225 -12.02 -5.54 6.50
N GLY A 226 -12.17 -4.25 6.18
CA GLY A 226 -13.34 -3.68 5.53
C GLY A 226 -13.00 -3.14 4.13
N TYR A 227 -13.87 -3.39 3.16
CA TYR A 227 -13.76 -2.84 1.82
C TYR A 227 -15.11 -2.32 1.36
N GLY A 228 -15.12 -1.09 0.85
CA GLY A 228 -16.32 -0.47 0.29
C GLY A 228 -15.99 0.38 -0.93
N LYS A 229 -16.62 0.07 -2.08
CA LYS A 229 -16.50 0.83 -3.32
C LYS A 229 -17.87 1.35 -3.74
N PHE A 230 -17.98 2.67 -3.88
CA PHE A 230 -19.24 3.37 -4.12
C PHE A 230 -19.11 4.26 -5.36
N THR A 231 -20.05 4.15 -6.28
CA THR A 231 -20.22 5.10 -7.38
C THR A 231 -21.05 6.26 -6.88
N LEU A 232 -20.42 7.40 -6.58
CA LEU A 232 -21.07 8.59 -6.04
C LEU A 232 -21.81 9.38 -7.14
N SER A 233 -21.25 9.39 -8.35
CA SER A 233 -21.87 9.94 -9.54
C SER A 233 -21.34 9.21 -10.79
N LYS A 234 -21.85 9.55 -11.97
CA LYS A 234 -21.44 8.94 -13.24
C LYS A 234 -19.92 8.85 -13.44
N ASN A 235 -19.19 9.83 -12.94
CA ASN A 235 -17.75 9.97 -13.16
C ASN A 235 -16.94 9.94 -11.86
N ILE A 236 -17.56 9.67 -10.69
CA ILE A 236 -16.90 9.73 -9.40
C ILE A 236 -17.09 8.41 -8.67
N VAL A 237 -15.99 7.76 -8.35
CA VAL A 237 -15.95 6.51 -7.59
C VAL A 237 -15.14 6.75 -6.31
N MET A 238 -15.70 6.33 -5.18
CA MET A 238 -15.05 6.34 -3.88
C MET A 238 -14.74 4.91 -3.46
N GLU A 239 -13.51 4.65 -3.05
CA GLU A 239 -13.06 3.39 -2.49
C GLU A 239 -12.58 3.60 -1.06
N ASN A 240 -13.00 2.74 -0.15
CA ASN A 240 -12.62 2.74 1.26
C ASN A 240 -12.01 1.38 1.60
N VAL A 241 -10.85 1.40 2.25
CA VAL A 241 -10.17 0.22 2.77
C VAL A 241 -9.86 0.47 4.24
N LEU A 242 -10.34 -0.40 5.12
CA LEU A 242 -10.10 -0.34 6.55
C LEU A 242 -9.44 -1.63 7.01
N ASN A 243 -8.32 -1.53 7.69
CA ASN A 243 -7.67 -2.63 8.38
C ASN A 243 -7.48 -2.25 9.86
N LEU A 244 -7.96 -3.11 10.73
CA LEU A 244 -7.76 -3.01 12.18
C LEU A 244 -7.05 -4.27 12.65
N TYR A 245 -6.15 -4.12 13.61
CA TYR A 245 -5.48 -5.24 14.24
C TYR A 245 -5.27 -4.96 15.73
N SER A 246 -5.46 -5.97 16.57
CA SER A 246 -5.19 -5.90 18.00
C SER A 246 -4.38 -7.13 18.41
N ASN A 247 -3.24 -6.91 19.09
CA ASN A 247 -2.33 -7.96 19.55
C ASN A 247 -2.76 -8.49 20.92
N TYR A 248 -3.12 -9.77 21.00
CA TYR A 248 -3.50 -10.44 22.26
C TYR A 248 -2.31 -10.66 23.21
N LEU A 249 -1.08 -10.68 22.67
CA LEU A 249 0.12 -11.01 23.44
C LEU A 249 0.69 -9.78 24.19
N GLU A 250 0.19 -8.56 23.91
CA GLU A 250 0.66 -7.33 24.56
C GLU A 250 -0.51 -6.53 25.14
N ASP A 251 -1.02 -5.56 24.37
CA ASP A 251 -2.14 -4.73 24.83
C ASP A 251 -3.35 -4.88 23.88
N LEU A 252 -4.32 -5.65 24.33
CA LEU A 252 -5.57 -5.88 23.61
C LEU A 252 -6.35 -4.58 23.32
N LYS A 253 -6.16 -3.53 24.12
CA LYS A 253 -6.86 -2.26 23.96
C LYS A 253 -6.20 -1.37 22.91
N ASN A 254 -4.94 -1.62 22.61
CA ASN A 254 -4.24 -0.95 21.55
C ASN A 254 -4.62 -1.57 20.20
N VAL A 255 -5.24 -0.77 19.34
CA VAL A 255 -5.72 -1.21 18.03
C VAL A 255 -4.96 -0.45 16.96
N ASP A 256 -4.17 -1.19 16.18
CA ASP A 256 -3.57 -0.66 14.95
C ASP A 256 -4.68 -0.36 13.94
N ILE A 257 -4.58 0.77 13.28
CA ILE A 257 -5.55 1.25 12.30
C ILE A 257 -4.79 1.58 11.00
N ASP A 258 -5.24 1.06 9.87
CA ASP A 258 -4.85 1.55 8.53
C ASP A 258 -6.14 1.79 7.74
N TYR A 259 -6.49 3.05 7.59
CA TYR A 259 -7.66 3.48 6.85
C TYR A 259 -7.27 4.29 5.63
N THR A 260 -7.69 3.85 4.46
CA THR A 260 -7.48 4.55 3.19
C THR A 260 -8.82 4.86 2.55
N ILE A 261 -9.01 6.11 2.14
CA ILE A 261 -10.10 6.56 1.27
C ILE A 261 -9.50 7.10 -0.02
N SER A 262 -10.02 6.65 -1.16
CA SER A 262 -9.60 7.10 -2.48
C SER A 262 -10.82 7.58 -3.25
N LEU A 263 -10.73 8.77 -3.84
CA LEU A 263 -11.74 9.36 -4.71
C LEU A 263 -11.16 9.49 -6.11
N VAL A 264 -11.74 8.78 -7.06
CA VAL A 264 -11.33 8.82 -8.48
C VAL A 264 -12.41 9.55 -9.27
N MET A 265 -12.02 10.65 -9.91
CA MET A 265 -12.88 11.50 -10.73
C MET A 265 -12.45 11.39 -12.20
N SER A 266 -13.23 10.73 -13.03
CA SER A 266 -12.92 10.51 -14.45
C SER A 266 -13.33 11.72 -15.27
N VAL A 267 -12.37 12.40 -15.89
CA VAL A 267 -12.61 13.47 -16.87
C VAL A 267 -13.01 12.85 -18.22
N ASN A 268 -12.29 11.81 -18.62
CA ASN A 268 -12.60 10.97 -19.78
C ASN A 268 -12.04 9.55 -19.57
N LYS A 269 -12.00 8.72 -20.61
CA LYS A 269 -11.51 7.33 -20.49
C LYS A 269 -10.02 7.18 -20.16
N TRP A 270 -9.24 8.28 -20.23
CA TRP A 270 -7.81 8.26 -19.99
C TRP A 270 -7.36 9.18 -18.87
N ILE A 271 -8.06 10.30 -18.67
CA ILE A 271 -7.68 11.35 -17.73
C ILE A 271 -8.55 11.25 -16.48
N THR A 272 -7.88 11.20 -15.32
CA THR A 272 -8.53 11.22 -14.00
C THR A 272 -7.88 12.24 -13.09
N ALA A 273 -8.69 12.79 -12.18
CA ALA A 273 -8.20 13.42 -10.97
C ALA A 273 -8.42 12.46 -9.79
N ASN A 274 -7.42 12.31 -8.96
CA ASN A 274 -7.44 11.40 -7.82
C ASN A 274 -7.16 12.17 -6.53
N ILE A 275 -7.92 11.85 -5.49
CA ILE A 275 -7.66 12.27 -4.11
C ILE A 275 -7.50 10.98 -3.30
N ALA A 276 -6.42 10.86 -2.56
CA ALA A 276 -6.20 9.76 -1.62
C ALA A 276 -5.90 10.34 -0.24
N PHE A 277 -6.56 9.82 0.77
CA PHE A 277 -6.30 10.10 2.17
C PHE A 277 -6.02 8.78 2.87
N GLN A 278 -4.96 8.72 3.67
CA GLN A 278 -4.61 7.56 4.48
C GLN A 278 -4.28 8.01 5.89
N ALA A 279 -4.82 7.30 6.87
CA ALA A 279 -4.52 7.46 8.28
C ALA A 279 -4.04 6.11 8.84
N ILE A 280 -2.83 6.08 9.38
CA ILE A 280 -2.24 4.90 10.01
C ILE A 280 -1.98 5.24 11.48
N TYR A 281 -2.41 4.35 12.38
CA TYR A 281 -2.01 4.32 13.77
C TYR A 281 -1.40 2.95 14.05
N ASP A 282 -0.15 2.93 14.43
CA ASP A 282 0.63 1.77 14.86
C ASP A 282 1.71 2.30 15.82
N ASP A 283 1.49 2.14 17.11
CA ASP A 283 2.35 2.71 18.15
C ASP A 283 3.71 2.00 18.26
N ASN A 284 3.84 0.80 17.69
CA ASN A 284 5.11 0.11 17.52
C ASN A 284 5.99 0.73 16.41
N ALA A 285 5.36 1.44 15.47
CA ALA A 285 6.08 2.18 14.44
C ALA A 285 6.35 3.62 14.88
N VAL A 286 5.31 4.35 15.28
CA VAL A 286 5.42 5.74 15.76
C VAL A 286 4.23 6.08 16.66
N LYS A 287 4.49 6.81 17.75
CA LYS A 287 3.41 7.28 18.64
C LYS A 287 2.60 8.36 17.94
N GLY A 288 1.33 8.04 17.62
CA GLY A 288 0.37 8.95 17.01
C GLY A 288 -0.06 8.55 15.60
N PHE A 289 -1.02 9.30 15.07
CA PHE A 289 -1.51 9.07 13.71
C PHE A 289 -0.52 9.58 12.66
N GLN A 290 -0.20 8.74 11.71
CA GLN A 290 0.49 9.07 10.48
C GLN A 290 -0.56 9.41 9.42
N ILE A 291 -0.59 10.64 8.94
CA ILE A 291 -1.57 11.11 7.96
C ILE A 291 -0.86 11.36 6.64
N ARG A 292 -1.43 10.82 5.56
CA ARG A 292 -0.99 11.10 4.21
C ARG A 292 -2.17 11.56 3.38
N GLU A 293 -1.99 12.65 2.67
CA GLU A 293 -2.91 13.17 1.68
C GLU A 293 -2.20 13.33 0.35
N ALA A 294 -2.83 12.91 -0.73
CA ALA A 294 -2.29 13.06 -2.08
C ALA A 294 -3.41 13.46 -3.05
N ILE A 295 -3.16 14.51 -3.81
CA ILE A 295 -4.05 14.99 -4.88
C ILE A 295 -3.24 15.02 -6.16
N GLY A 296 -3.76 14.46 -7.23
CA GLY A 296 -3.08 14.44 -8.51
C GLY A 296 -4.03 14.34 -9.69
N VAL A 297 -3.56 14.82 -10.84
CA VAL A 297 -4.20 14.64 -12.14
C VAL A 297 -3.25 13.85 -13.03
N GLY A 298 -3.76 12.91 -13.78
CA GLY A 298 -2.91 12.09 -14.62
C GLY A 298 -3.67 11.14 -15.52
N LEU A 299 -2.95 10.17 -16.04
CA LEU A 299 -3.46 9.14 -16.92
C LEU A 299 -3.84 7.90 -16.10
N THR A 300 -5.01 7.33 -16.40
CA THR A 300 -5.45 6.04 -15.85
C THR A 300 -5.89 5.15 -17.01
N TYR A 301 -5.47 3.90 -16.95
CA TYR A 301 -5.86 2.87 -17.90
C TYR A 301 -6.31 1.62 -17.15
N GLY A 302 -7.54 1.15 -17.45
CA GLY A 302 -8.11 -0.06 -16.89
C GLY A 302 -8.43 -1.10 -17.97
N PHE A 303 -8.14 -2.40 -17.69
CA PHE A 303 -8.42 -3.54 -18.60
C PHE A 303 -8.70 -4.83 -17.82
#